data_774b429603a0317d4dccd1fd47211d3e
#
_entry.id   774b429603a0317d4dccd1fd47211d3e
#
_cell.length_a   1.000
_cell.length_b   1.000
_cell.length_c   1.000
_cell.angle_alpha   90.00
_cell.angle_beta   90.00
_cell.angle_gamma   90.00
#
_symmetry.space_group_name_H-M   'P 1'
#
loop_
_entity.id
_entity.type
_entity.pdbx_description
1 polymer ?
#
loop_
_entity_poly.entity_id
_entity_poly.type
_entity_poly.pdbx_seq_one_letter_code
_entity_poly.pdbx_strand_id
1 'polypeptide(L)'
;MKCLAVIAPRSSHEARAAAPAIRALHRARVAPLISVFATRDACAALASEGLRAQLMEGGIEETIRSISADGAILMDPSGSDAVDARAGGARLRFGWGERLGALTHAVRPARFNRATYRPLPERTYLDLVGLCGALSEETRPATEVCLPEGRVLIRLPNWLGDIIQCEPLLRSFVGTTERLSLIGPRIAERIFGESLSGARWLDRDSSASAWRDHDLALLLDGSLRSAYRAVRARIPRRVSWARGAKSMLLTDALSPPRELGLPAIGCGVRGSAPRWLARPFDVSVGELASAAGLKITHEAPRLSVSEAGRASAESLLSCAGVGTGESFVLVAAGGRPGSAKRAPAATIRAVLDAFRRESPLPVLLTCGPGEEEHLALLKQEGLPSGVSDCGVTDLESLSGLLERAGALLTADSGPRHLAAALGRPAVVLHGPTDPRHSGVNGAVVKVSRIEVECGPCHEERCPLSGDEHMACFGPSHSGRAAAMLCELLA
;
A
#
# COMPACT_ATOMS: atom_id res chain seq x y z
N MET A 1 16.40 3.52 -16.76
CA MET A 1 15.77 3.04 -18.02
C MET A 1 15.48 4.26 -18.89
N LYS A 2 15.98 4.29 -20.12
CA LYS A 2 15.82 5.44 -21.05
C LYS A 2 14.65 5.24 -22.01
N CYS A 3 14.47 4.01 -22.49
CA CYS A 3 13.41 3.62 -23.40
C CYS A 3 12.76 2.32 -22.93
N LEU A 4 11.44 2.31 -22.84
CA LEU A 4 10.64 1.16 -22.43
C LEU A 4 9.71 0.72 -23.56
N ALA A 5 9.87 -0.52 -24.03
CA ALA A 5 8.93 -1.18 -24.91
C ALA A 5 7.83 -1.85 -24.09
N VAL A 6 6.58 -1.65 -24.44
CA VAL A 6 5.43 -2.34 -23.86
C VAL A 6 4.82 -3.22 -24.95
N ILE A 7 4.93 -4.52 -24.82
CA ILE A 7 4.31 -5.49 -25.71
C ILE A 7 2.94 -5.87 -25.16
N ALA A 8 1.90 -5.35 -25.79
CA ALA A 8 0.52 -5.55 -25.37
C ALA A 8 0.06 -7.00 -25.61
N PRO A 9 -0.99 -7.47 -24.93
CA PRO A 9 -1.60 -8.78 -25.19
C PRO A 9 -2.06 -8.93 -26.65
N ARG A 10 -2.02 -10.14 -27.16
CA ARG A 10 -2.35 -10.43 -28.56
C ARG A 10 -3.84 -10.37 -28.85
N SER A 11 -4.69 -10.74 -27.90
CA SER A 11 -6.14 -10.72 -28.08
C SER A 11 -6.73 -9.32 -27.80
N SER A 12 -7.80 -8.97 -28.51
CA SER A 12 -8.48 -7.68 -28.34
C SER A 12 -9.12 -7.53 -26.94
N HIS A 13 -9.62 -8.61 -26.37
CA HIS A 13 -10.21 -8.61 -25.03
C HIS A 13 -9.15 -8.31 -23.95
N GLU A 14 -8.02 -9.02 -24.00
CA GLU A 14 -6.94 -8.82 -23.03
C GLU A 14 -6.23 -7.49 -23.23
N ALA A 15 -6.13 -6.98 -24.47
CA ALA A 15 -5.59 -5.65 -24.75
C ALA A 15 -6.44 -4.55 -24.08
N ARG A 16 -7.78 -4.66 -24.10
CA ARG A 16 -8.65 -3.75 -23.35
C ARG A 16 -8.42 -3.86 -21.85
N ALA A 17 -8.31 -5.07 -21.32
CA ALA A 17 -8.01 -5.30 -19.91
C ALA A 17 -6.63 -4.75 -19.46
N ALA A 18 -5.67 -4.64 -20.38
CA ALA A 18 -4.35 -4.06 -20.15
C ALA A 18 -4.35 -2.52 -20.20
N ALA A 19 -5.36 -1.88 -20.78
CA ALA A 19 -5.40 -0.44 -21.01
C ALA A 19 -5.20 0.42 -19.74
N PRO A 20 -5.80 0.13 -18.57
CA PRO A 20 -5.53 0.85 -17.33
C PRO A 20 -4.05 0.78 -16.92
N ALA A 21 -3.42 -0.38 -17.06
CA ALA A 21 -2.01 -0.58 -16.74
C ALA A 21 -1.08 0.22 -17.67
N ILE A 22 -1.39 0.25 -18.96
CA ILE A 22 -0.64 1.04 -19.94
C ILE A 22 -0.78 2.54 -19.65
N ARG A 23 -1.98 3.01 -19.31
CA ARG A 23 -2.20 4.40 -18.87
C ARG A 23 -1.39 4.74 -17.62
N ALA A 24 -1.29 3.81 -16.65
CA ALA A 24 -0.50 4.00 -15.45
C ALA A 24 1.00 4.20 -15.76
N LEU A 25 1.56 3.40 -16.67
CA LEU A 25 2.96 3.57 -17.11
C LEU A 25 3.23 4.96 -17.70
N HIS A 26 2.32 5.45 -18.55
CA HIS A 26 2.46 6.78 -19.16
C HIS A 26 2.37 7.90 -18.12
N ARG A 27 1.43 7.82 -17.18
CA ARG A 27 1.28 8.83 -16.12
C ARG A 27 2.47 8.85 -15.17
N ALA A 28 2.94 7.70 -14.75
CA ALA A 28 4.07 7.59 -13.83
C ALA A 28 5.42 7.96 -14.45
N ARG A 29 5.48 8.15 -15.78
CA ARG A 29 6.71 8.50 -16.53
C ARG A 29 7.91 7.63 -16.12
N VAL A 30 7.68 6.31 -15.99
CA VAL A 30 8.71 5.33 -15.56
C VAL A 30 9.91 5.27 -16.48
N ALA A 31 9.78 5.78 -17.72
CA ALA A 31 10.87 6.04 -18.66
C ALA A 31 10.55 7.29 -19.48
N PRO A 32 11.58 8.06 -19.95
CA PRO A 32 11.39 9.21 -20.82
C PRO A 32 10.66 8.87 -22.13
N LEU A 33 10.90 7.68 -22.67
CA LEU A 33 10.24 7.18 -23.86
C LEU A 33 9.54 5.85 -23.53
N ILE A 34 8.23 5.79 -23.76
CA ILE A 34 7.42 4.57 -23.64
C ILE A 34 6.73 4.34 -24.99
N SER A 35 7.04 3.21 -25.62
CA SER A 35 6.45 2.78 -26.89
C SER A 35 5.62 1.53 -26.70
N VAL A 36 4.36 1.57 -27.11
CA VAL A 36 3.42 0.44 -27.01
C VAL A 36 3.32 -0.23 -28.36
N PHE A 37 3.53 -1.54 -28.42
CA PHE A 37 3.42 -2.37 -29.61
C PHE A 37 2.34 -3.42 -29.43
N ALA A 38 1.58 -3.65 -30.49
CA ALA A 38 0.45 -4.57 -30.44
C ALA A 38 0.20 -5.23 -31.80
N THR A 39 -0.52 -6.36 -31.80
CA THR A 39 -1.08 -6.95 -33.02
C THR A 39 -2.18 -6.03 -33.59
N ARG A 40 -2.59 -6.24 -34.84
CA ARG A 40 -3.63 -5.42 -35.51
C ARG A 40 -4.92 -5.33 -34.71
N ASP A 41 -5.42 -6.47 -34.21
CA ASP A 41 -6.66 -6.52 -33.43
C ASP A 41 -6.50 -5.84 -32.06
N ALA A 42 -5.36 -6.01 -31.42
CA ALA A 42 -5.04 -5.34 -30.17
C ALA A 42 -4.84 -3.83 -30.33
N CYS A 43 -4.28 -3.37 -31.45
CA CYS A 43 -4.20 -1.94 -31.77
C CYS A 43 -5.59 -1.29 -31.86
N ALA A 44 -6.55 -1.94 -32.55
CA ALA A 44 -7.91 -1.44 -32.65
C ALA A 44 -8.60 -1.40 -31.28
N ALA A 45 -8.38 -2.43 -30.44
CA ALA A 45 -8.91 -2.49 -29.07
C ALA A 45 -8.32 -1.40 -28.19
N LEU A 46 -7.03 -1.14 -28.24
CA LEU A 46 -6.37 -0.08 -27.47
C LEU A 46 -6.80 1.31 -27.95
N ALA A 47 -7.00 1.48 -29.26
CA ALA A 47 -7.50 2.75 -29.80
C ALA A 47 -8.91 3.08 -29.30
N SER A 48 -9.81 2.09 -29.15
CA SER A 48 -11.12 2.28 -28.51
C SER A 48 -11.04 2.71 -27.05
N GLU A 49 -9.94 2.44 -26.38
CA GLU A 49 -9.62 2.87 -25.01
C GLU A 49 -8.81 4.20 -24.96
N GLY A 50 -8.68 4.89 -26.08
CA GLY A 50 -7.93 6.16 -26.17
C GLY A 50 -6.41 6.02 -26.11
N LEU A 51 -5.87 4.82 -26.34
CA LEU A 51 -4.43 4.55 -26.34
C LEU A 51 -3.90 4.36 -27.77
N ARG A 52 -2.71 4.90 -28.00
CA ARG A 52 -1.99 4.69 -29.27
C ARG A 52 -1.01 3.54 -29.11
N ALA A 53 -1.09 2.56 -29.99
CA ALA A 53 -0.12 1.48 -30.11
C ALA A 53 0.39 1.41 -31.54
N GLN A 54 1.66 1.05 -31.70
CA GLN A 54 2.29 0.81 -32.99
C GLN A 54 2.04 -0.65 -33.39
N LEU A 55 1.76 -0.89 -34.66
CA LEU A 55 1.65 -2.24 -35.18
C LEU A 55 3.01 -2.93 -35.10
N MET A 56 3.03 -4.12 -34.52
CA MET A 56 4.21 -4.96 -34.50
C MET A 56 4.30 -5.72 -35.85
N GLU A 57 5.18 -5.26 -36.75
CA GLU A 57 5.36 -5.82 -38.09
C GLU A 57 6.34 -6.99 -38.10
N GLY A 58 7.19 -7.10 -37.09
CA GLY A 58 8.21 -8.13 -36.93
C GLY A 58 8.10 -8.86 -35.59
N GLY A 59 9.12 -9.63 -35.25
CA GLY A 59 9.22 -10.28 -33.95
C GLY A 59 9.54 -9.29 -32.82
N ILE A 60 9.41 -9.74 -31.56
CA ILE A 60 9.73 -8.93 -30.37
C ILE A 60 11.20 -8.49 -30.37
N GLU A 61 12.11 -9.36 -30.77
CA GLU A 61 13.54 -9.07 -30.86
C GLU A 61 13.80 -7.87 -31.80
N GLU A 62 13.24 -7.91 -33.00
CA GLU A 62 13.38 -6.86 -34.02
C GLU A 62 12.75 -5.55 -33.56
N THR A 63 11.56 -5.63 -32.96
CA THR A 63 10.86 -4.47 -32.40
C THR A 63 11.68 -3.78 -31.32
N ILE A 64 12.24 -4.52 -30.36
CA ILE A 64 13.07 -3.96 -29.27
C ILE A 64 14.36 -3.36 -29.82
N ARG A 65 14.98 -4.01 -30.79
CA ARG A 65 16.21 -3.52 -31.43
C ARG A 65 15.98 -2.23 -32.19
N SER A 66 14.88 -2.12 -32.94
CA SER A 66 14.55 -0.95 -33.77
C SER A 66 14.42 0.35 -32.99
N ILE A 67 13.95 0.28 -31.77
CA ILE A 67 13.80 1.44 -30.86
C ILE A 67 14.93 1.53 -29.82
N SER A 68 15.89 0.63 -29.85
CA SER A 68 16.98 0.54 -28.86
C SER A 68 16.45 0.53 -27.40
N ALA A 69 15.37 -0.23 -27.14
CA ALA A 69 14.77 -0.30 -25.82
C ALA A 69 15.70 -1.00 -24.83
N ASP A 70 15.96 -0.36 -23.70
CA ASP A 70 16.73 -0.93 -22.59
C ASP A 70 15.84 -1.64 -21.55
N GLY A 71 14.53 -1.53 -21.68
CA GLY A 71 13.54 -2.27 -20.89
C GLY A 71 12.35 -2.75 -21.73
N ALA A 72 11.74 -3.87 -21.35
CA ALA A 72 10.53 -4.41 -21.97
C ALA A 72 9.53 -4.90 -20.93
N ILE A 73 8.25 -4.57 -21.13
CA ILE A 73 7.12 -5.16 -20.41
C ILE A 73 6.37 -6.07 -21.37
N LEU A 74 6.30 -7.35 -21.04
CA LEU A 74 5.65 -8.40 -21.82
C LEU A 74 4.31 -8.73 -21.15
N MET A 75 3.22 -8.23 -21.72
CA MET A 75 1.88 -8.35 -21.10
C MET A 75 1.17 -9.66 -21.42
N ASP A 76 1.69 -10.45 -22.38
CA ASP A 76 1.22 -11.80 -22.70
C ASP A 76 2.43 -12.65 -23.10
N PRO A 77 3.32 -12.98 -22.17
CA PRO A 77 4.54 -13.66 -22.51
C PRO A 77 4.30 -15.11 -22.87
N SER A 78 4.49 -15.45 -24.13
CA SER A 78 4.78 -16.82 -24.52
C SER A 78 6.19 -17.22 -24.06
N GLY A 79 6.48 -18.50 -24.00
CA GLY A 79 7.78 -18.98 -23.51
C GLY A 79 9.01 -18.42 -24.25
N SER A 80 8.86 -17.93 -25.50
CA SER A 80 9.91 -17.31 -26.33
C SER A 80 10.02 -15.79 -26.16
N ASP A 81 8.93 -15.10 -25.85
CA ASP A 81 8.86 -13.62 -25.84
C ASP A 81 9.95 -12.96 -24.96
N ALA A 82 10.22 -13.56 -23.79
CA ALA A 82 11.26 -13.05 -22.89
C ALA A 82 12.68 -13.29 -23.40
N VAL A 83 12.89 -14.39 -24.16
CA VAL A 83 14.16 -14.70 -24.83
C VAL A 83 14.39 -13.72 -25.97
N ASP A 84 13.35 -13.49 -26.78
CA ASP A 84 13.38 -12.55 -27.91
C ASP A 84 13.62 -11.12 -27.42
N ALA A 85 13.00 -10.70 -26.32
CA ALA A 85 13.26 -9.40 -25.71
C ALA A 85 14.71 -9.26 -25.22
N ARG A 86 15.32 -10.34 -24.73
CA ARG A 86 16.75 -10.36 -24.37
C ARG A 86 17.65 -10.24 -25.61
N ALA A 87 17.35 -10.99 -26.66
CA ALA A 87 18.10 -10.95 -27.92
C ALA A 87 18.01 -9.57 -28.59
N GLY A 88 16.88 -8.87 -28.44
CA GLY A 88 16.68 -7.50 -28.89
C GLY A 88 17.45 -6.44 -28.10
N GLY A 89 18.08 -6.80 -26.97
CA GLY A 89 18.91 -5.91 -26.17
C GLY A 89 18.25 -5.35 -24.90
N ALA A 90 16.98 -5.70 -24.59
CA ALA A 90 16.33 -5.27 -23.35
C ALA A 90 17.04 -5.83 -22.10
N ARG A 91 17.62 -4.96 -21.28
CA ARG A 91 18.29 -5.32 -20.03
C ARG A 91 17.31 -5.69 -18.94
N LEU A 92 16.21 -4.93 -18.83
CA LEU A 92 15.12 -5.17 -17.89
C LEU A 92 13.94 -5.77 -18.63
N ARG A 93 13.45 -6.91 -18.16
CA ARG A 93 12.34 -7.62 -18.78
C ARG A 93 11.33 -8.02 -17.73
N PHE A 94 10.16 -7.41 -17.82
CA PHE A 94 9.03 -7.59 -16.91
C PHE A 94 7.98 -8.46 -17.58
N GLY A 95 7.43 -9.42 -16.85
CA GLY A 95 6.40 -10.29 -17.37
C GLY A 95 5.73 -11.11 -16.28
N TRP A 96 4.82 -12.00 -16.64
CA TRP A 96 4.12 -12.89 -15.70
C TRP A 96 4.03 -14.33 -16.25
N GLY A 97 3.88 -15.32 -15.37
CA GLY A 97 3.78 -16.72 -15.75
C GLY A 97 4.59 -17.68 -14.88
N GLU A 98 4.69 -18.92 -15.30
CA GLU A 98 5.38 -19.98 -14.55
C GLU A 98 6.78 -20.32 -15.11
N ARG A 99 7.06 -20.03 -16.38
CA ARG A 99 8.36 -20.29 -17.03
C ARG A 99 9.13 -18.99 -17.23
N LEU A 100 10.05 -18.71 -16.33
CA LEU A 100 10.55 -17.36 -16.09
C LEU A 100 12.03 -17.15 -16.38
N GLY A 101 12.75 -18.14 -16.95
CA GLY A 101 14.21 -18.13 -17.06
C GLY A 101 14.83 -16.95 -17.82
N ALA A 102 14.08 -16.26 -18.66
CA ALA A 102 14.55 -15.10 -19.43
C ALA A 102 14.03 -13.76 -18.90
N LEU A 103 13.08 -13.75 -17.95
CA LEU A 103 12.62 -12.53 -17.32
C LEU A 103 13.59 -12.08 -16.22
N THR A 104 13.75 -10.77 -16.06
CA THR A 104 14.49 -10.19 -14.94
C THR A 104 13.56 -9.92 -13.75
N HIS A 105 12.30 -9.59 -14.02
CA HIS A 105 11.26 -9.34 -13.03
C HIS A 105 9.97 -10.02 -13.48
N ALA A 106 9.35 -10.76 -12.60
CA ALA A 106 8.12 -11.48 -12.95
C ALA A 106 7.09 -11.50 -11.84
N VAL A 107 5.84 -11.54 -12.23
CA VAL A 107 4.69 -11.70 -11.36
C VAL A 107 4.11 -13.09 -11.55
N ARG A 108 3.88 -13.78 -10.45
CA ARG A 108 3.02 -14.96 -10.45
C ARG A 108 1.64 -14.54 -9.95
N PRO A 109 0.59 -14.59 -10.77
CA PRO A 109 -0.76 -14.23 -10.35
C PRO A 109 -1.23 -15.00 -9.13
N ALA A 110 -2.10 -14.38 -8.33
CA ALA A 110 -2.74 -15.04 -7.21
C ALA A 110 -3.64 -16.20 -7.69
N ARG A 111 -3.70 -17.30 -6.92
CA ARG A 111 -4.57 -18.45 -7.22
C ARG A 111 -4.95 -19.21 -5.95
N PHE A 112 -6.08 -19.90 -5.98
CA PHE A 112 -6.48 -20.82 -4.93
C PHE A 112 -5.71 -22.14 -4.99
N ASN A 113 -5.52 -22.79 -3.84
CA ASN A 113 -4.89 -24.11 -3.76
C ASN A 113 -5.74 -25.22 -4.39
N ARG A 114 -7.08 -25.12 -4.31
CA ARG A 114 -8.02 -26.17 -4.76
C ARG A 114 -8.79 -25.81 -6.02
N ALA A 115 -8.97 -24.54 -6.25
CA ALA A 115 -9.61 -24.02 -7.45
C ALA A 115 -8.70 -22.97 -8.07
N THR A 116 -8.62 -22.95 -9.39
CA THR A 116 -7.86 -21.94 -10.08
C THR A 116 -8.65 -20.63 -9.98
N TYR A 117 -8.24 -19.74 -9.07
CA TYR A 117 -8.66 -18.35 -9.10
C TYR A 117 -7.71 -17.60 -10.02
N ARG A 118 -8.25 -17.11 -11.10
CA ARG A 118 -7.51 -16.17 -11.96
C ARG A 118 -7.99 -14.78 -11.59
N PRO A 119 -7.10 -13.90 -11.08
CA PRO A 119 -7.44 -12.48 -10.97
C PRO A 119 -7.96 -12.00 -12.31
N LEU A 120 -8.82 -10.99 -12.31
CA LEU A 120 -9.22 -10.35 -13.54
C LEU A 120 -7.94 -9.98 -14.33
N PRO A 121 -7.89 -10.24 -15.65
CA PRO A 121 -6.69 -9.94 -16.46
C PRO A 121 -6.15 -8.54 -16.22
N GLU A 122 -7.02 -7.55 -16.12
CA GLU A 122 -6.71 -6.17 -15.77
C GLU A 122 -5.88 -6.05 -14.50
N ARG A 123 -6.19 -6.83 -13.46
CA ARG A 123 -5.47 -6.82 -12.20
C ARG A 123 -4.05 -7.35 -12.34
N THR A 124 -3.88 -8.44 -13.09
CA THR A 124 -2.57 -9.00 -13.38
C THR A 124 -1.67 -7.99 -14.10
N TYR A 125 -2.24 -7.22 -15.03
CA TYR A 125 -1.49 -6.19 -15.75
C TYR A 125 -1.10 -5.01 -14.84
N LEU A 126 -1.98 -4.60 -13.91
CA LEU A 126 -1.65 -3.59 -12.91
C LEU A 126 -0.54 -4.06 -11.97
N ASP A 127 -0.59 -5.30 -11.50
CA ASP A 127 0.48 -5.88 -10.67
C ASP A 127 1.81 -5.90 -11.42
N LEU A 128 1.79 -6.23 -12.72
CA LEU A 128 2.97 -6.23 -13.56
C LEU A 128 3.60 -4.84 -13.71
N VAL A 129 2.80 -3.83 -14.00
CA VAL A 129 3.32 -2.46 -14.12
C VAL A 129 3.70 -1.86 -12.77
N GLY A 130 3.15 -2.35 -11.68
CA GLY A 130 3.55 -2.02 -10.32
C GLY A 130 5.01 -2.34 -10.03
N LEU A 131 5.59 -3.38 -10.66
CA LEU A 131 7.02 -3.67 -10.59
C LEU A 131 7.89 -2.53 -11.13
N CYS A 132 7.34 -1.72 -12.04
CA CYS A 132 8.00 -0.54 -12.60
C CYS A 132 7.76 0.73 -11.78
N GLY A 133 7.05 0.65 -10.64
CA GLY A 133 6.70 1.80 -9.81
C GLY A 133 5.57 2.67 -10.37
N ALA A 134 4.74 2.12 -11.27
CA ALA A 134 3.72 2.88 -12.02
C ALA A 134 2.30 2.83 -11.42
N LEU A 135 2.08 2.23 -10.24
CA LEU A 135 0.76 2.17 -9.63
C LEU A 135 0.39 3.51 -8.98
N SER A 136 -0.69 4.12 -9.46
CA SER A 136 -1.37 5.24 -8.82
C SER A 136 -2.83 4.88 -8.53
N GLU A 137 -3.51 5.65 -7.68
CA GLU A 137 -4.91 5.40 -7.29
C GLU A 137 -5.91 5.43 -8.45
N GLU A 138 -5.65 6.24 -9.45
CA GLU A 138 -6.54 6.40 -10.61
C GLU A 138 -6.64 5.16 -11.52
N THR A 139 -5.83 4.13 -11.28
CA THR A 139 -5.76 2.93 -12.12
C THR A 139 -6.61 1.77 -11.63
N ARG A 140 -7.46 1.98 -10.61
CA ARG A 140 -8.30 0.93 -10.03
C ARG A 140 -9.68 0.86 -10.70
N PRO A 141 -10.13 -0.32 -11.18
CA PRO A 141 -11.45 -0.45 -11.75
C PRO A 141 -12.53 -0.32 -10.68
N ALA A 142 -13.58 0.43 -10.98
CA ALA A 142 -14.81 0.44 -10.18
C ALA A 142 -15.57 -0.89 -10.40
N THR A 143 -15.91 -1.59 -9.32
CA THR A 143 -16.69 -2.83 -9.38
C THR A 143 -18.01 -2.62 -8.63
N GLU A 144 -19.12 -3.07 -9.21
CA GLU A 144 -20.42 -3.04 -8.52
C GLU A 144 -20.39 -3.84 -7.22
N VAL A 145 -21.02 -3.30 -6.19
CA VAL A 145 -21.15 -3.95 -4.89
C VAL A 145 -22.22 -5.03 -4.96
N CYS A 146 -21.85 -6.27 -4.72
CA CYS A 146 -22.78 -7.38 -4.52
C CYS A 146 -22.31 -8.16 -3.29
N LEU A 147 -23.09 -8.13 -2.22
CA LEU A 147 -22.81 -8.89 -1.00
C LEU A 147 -23.39 -10.30 -1.10
N PRO A 148 -22.72 -11.36 -0.62
CA PRO A 148 -23.29 -12.69 -0.56
C PRO A 148 -24.50 -12.72 0.38
N GLU A 149 -25.45 -13.59 0.10
CA GLU A 149 -26.47 -13.95 1.09
C GLU A 149 -25.81 -14.67 2.26
N GLY A 150 -26.27 -14.40 3.51
CA GLY A 150 -25.76 -15.04 4.72
C GLY A 150 -24.92 -14.14 5.62
N ARG A 151 -24.48 -14.72 6.73
CA ARG A 151 -23.71 -14.03 7.77
C ARG A 151 -22.22 -14.11 7.50
N VAL A 152 -21.57 -12.96 7.54
CA VAL A 152 -20.13 -12.81 7.25
C VAL A 152 -19.38 -12.45 8.53
N LEU A 153 -18.32 -13.18 8.82
CA LEU A 153 -17.36 -12.87 9.86
C LEU A 153 -16.07 -12.40 9.22
N ILE A 154 -15.62 -11.19 9.57
CA ILE A 154 -14.35 -10.65 9.13
C ILE A 154 -13.38 -10.55 10.31
N ARG A 155 -12.26 -11.26 10.21
CA ARG A 155 -11.14 -11.09 11.15
C ARG A 155 -10.19 -10.03 10.60
N LEU A 156 -10.26 -8.84 11.18
CA LEU A 156 -9.45 -7.69 10.79
C LEU A 156 -7.96 -7.89 11.12
N PRO A 157 -7.06 -7.20 10.43
CA PRO A 157 -5.64 -7.16 10.80
C PRO A 157 -5.42 -6.48 12.17
N ASN A 158 -4.17 -6.48 12.63
CA ASN A 158 -3.84 -5.96 13.96
C ASN A 158 -3.21 -4.56 13.94
N TRP A 159 -2.74 -4.09 12.79
CA TRP A 159 -2.05 -2.81 12.66
C TRP A 159 -3.00 -1.72 12.16
N LEU A 160 -2.88 -0.51 12.73
CA LEU A 160 -3.75 0.61 12.41
C LEU A 160 -3.83 0.89 10.91
N GLY A 161 -2.69 0.93 10.22
CA GLY A 161 -2.65 1.19 8.78
C GLY A 161 -3.41 0.14 7.96
N ASP A 162 -3.24 -1.16 8.31
CA ASP A 162 -3.94 -2.25 7.63
C ASP A 162 -5.45 -2.22 7.93
N ILE A 163 -5.83 -1.85 9.17
CA ILE A 163 -7.24 -1.69 9.58
C ILE A 163 -7.90 -0.60 8.74
N ILE A 164 -7.26 0.55 8.59
CA ILE A 164 -7.79 1.66 7.77
C ILE A 164 -7.94 1.21 6.31
N GLN A 165 -7.00 0.46 5.79
CA GLN A 165 -7.07 -0.07 4.43
C GLN A 165 -8.17 -1.12 4.21
N CYS A 166 -8.81 -1.63 5.27
CA CYS A 166 -10.01 -2.46 5.16
C CYS A 166 -11.30 -1.64 5.00
N GLU A 167 -11.26 -0.31 5.17
CA GLU A 167 -12.45 0.55 5.16
C GLU A 167 -13.32 0.37 3.89
N PRO A 168 -12.79 0.31 2.65
CA PRO A 168 -13.63 0.13 1.47
C PRO A 168 -14.42 -1.18 1.47
N LEU A 169 -13.84 -2.26 2.03
CA LEU A 169 -14.55 -3.52 2.25
C LEU A 169 -15.64 -3.37 3.32
N LEU A 170 -15.31 -2.74 4.44
CA LEU A 170 -16.26 -2.56 5.55
C LEU A 170 -17.41 -1.65 5.16
N ARG A 171 -17.14 -0.58 4.43
CA ARG A 171 -18.16 0.34 3.90
C ARG A 171 -19.17 -0.35 2.99
N SER A 172 -18.77 -1.41 2.28
CA SER A 172 -19.70 -2.17 1.45
C SER A 172 -20.82 -2.86 2.24
N PHE A 173 -20.67 -3.01 3.55
CA PHE A 173 -21.68 -3.57 4.45
C PHE A 173 -22.60 -2.53 5.08
N VAL A 174 -22.39 -1.24 4.85
CA VAL A 174 -23.31 -0.20 5.33
C VAL A 174 -24.71 -0.45 4.73
N GLY A 175 -25.73 -0.51 5.59
CA GLY A 175 -27.09 -0.90 5.23
C GLY A 175 -27.41 -2.40 5.35
N THR A 176 -26.42 -3.26 5.62
CA THR A 176 -26.57 -4.70 5.89
C THR A 176 -25.70 -5.17 7.05
N THR A 177 -25.45 -4.27 7.98
CA THR A 177 -24.51 -4.47 9.10
C THR A 177 -24.95 -5.59 10.05
N GLU A 178 -26.23 -5.92 10.11
CA GLU A 178 -26.77 -7.03 10.92
C GLU A 178 -26.24 -8.42 10.49
N ARG A 179 -25.72 -8.52 9.27
CA ARG A 179 -25.08 -9.74 8.76
C ARG A 179 -23.58 -9.80 9.04
N LEU A 180 -22.99 -8.71 9.55
CA LEU A 180 -21.56 -8.55 9.72
C LEU A 180 -21.16 -8.78 11.18
N SER A 181 -20.20 -9.67 11.38
CA SER A 181 -19.47 -9.77 12.64
C SER A 181 -18.00 -9.43 12.39
N LEU A 182 -17.45 -8.60 13.25
CA LEU A 182 -16.08 -8.11 13.17
C LEU A 182 -15.26 -8.58 14.37
N ILE A 183 -14.06 -9.02 14.12
CA ILE A 183 -13.08 -9.38 15.13
C ILE A 183 -11.82 -8.58 14.87
N GLY A 184 -11.45 -7.74 15.81
CA GLY A 184 -10.26 -6.88 15.66
C GLY A 184 -9.76 -6.37 17.00
N PRO A 185 -8.67 -5.58 16.98
CA PRO A 185 -8.29 -4.80 18.15
C PRO A 185 -9.32 -3.70 18.41
N ARG A 186 -9.47 -3.29 19.68
CA ARG A 186 -10.44 -2.24 20.09
C ARG A 186 -10.34 -0.94 19.29
N ILE A 187 -9.16 -0.65 18.76
CA ILE A 187 -8.97 0.53 17.89
C ILE A 187 -9.81 0.47 16.61
N ALA A 188 -10.07 -0.73 16.06
CA ALA A 188 -10.92 -0.89 14.88
C ALA A 188 -12.39 -0.54 15.19
N GLU A 189 -12.89 -0.92 16.37
CA GLU A 189 -14.23 -0.56 16.81
C GLU A 189 -14.37 0.95 17.05
N ARG A 190 -13.33 1.60 17.58
CA ARG A 190 -13.31 3.07 17.71
C ARG A 190 -13.36 3.79 16.37
N ILE A 191 -12.73 3.25 15.34
CA ILE A 191 -12.71 3.84 14.00
C ILE A 191 -14.04 3.65 13.27
N PHE A 192 -14.62 2.45 13.35
CA PHE A 192 -15.73 2.05 12.48
C PHE A 192 -17.06 1.81 13.22
N GLY A 193 -17.07 1.86 14.56
CA GLY A 193 -18.25 1.50 15.35
C GLY A 193 -19.48 2.35 15.03
N GLU A 194 -19.30 3.63 14.79
CA GLU A 194 -20.38 4.53 14.40
C GLU A 194 -20.89 4.24 12.99
N SER A 195 -20.01 4.13 12.03
CA SER A 195 -20.36 3.89 10.61
C SER A 195 -20.90 2.47 10.36
N LEU A 196 -20.55 1.52 11.23
CA LEU A 196 -21.01 0.13 11.20
C LEU A 196 -21.91 -0.19 12.41
N SER A 197 -22.73 0.78 12.83
CA SER A 197 -23.72 0.56 13.90
C SER A 197 -24.65 -0.58 13.49
N GLY A 198 -24.80 -1.59 14.37
CA GLY A 198 -25.52 -2.83 14.08
C GLY A 198 -24.63 -4.02 13.70
N ALA A 199 -23.37 -3.82 13.36
CA ALA A 199 -22.41 -4.91 13.24
C ALA A 199 -22.06 -5.48 14.62
N ARG A 200 -21.90 -6.80 14.68
CA ARG A 200 -21.52 -7.48 15.93
C ARG A 200 -20.00 -7.42 16.09
N TRP A 201 -19.53 -6.69 17.09
CA TRP A 201 -18.11 -6.68 17.48
C TRP A 201 -17.80 -7.81 18.45
N LEU A 202 -16.81 -8.62 18.14
CA LEU A 202 -16.34 -9.73 18.93
C LEU A 202 -14.92 -9.47 19.41
N ASP A 203 -14.63 -9.83 20.64
CA ASP A 203 -13.29 -9.73 21.20
C ASP A 203 -12.31 -10.61 20.40
N ARG A 204 -11.08 -10.11 20.26
CA ARG A 204 -9.99 -10.82 19.56
C ARG A 204 -9.73 -12.21 20.15
N ASP A 205 -9.91 -12.37 21.45
CA ASP A 205 -9.67 -13.61 22.17
C ASP A 205 -10.95 -14.43 22.39
N SER A 206 -12.09 -14.02 21.81
CA SER A 206 -13.36 -14.74 21.87
C SER A 206 -13.19 -16.21 21.49
N SER A 207 -13.98 -17.07 22.15
CA SER A 207 -13.95 -18.51 21.88
C SER A 207 -14.49 -18.87 20.50
N ALA A 208 -14.18 -20.08 20.01
CA ALA A 208 -14.74 -20.57 18.74
C ALA A 208 -16.28 -20.66 18.74
N SER A 209 -16.91 -20.79 19.91
CA SER A 209 -18.38 -20.77 20.02
C SER A 209 -18.97 -19.41 19.64
N ALA A 210 -18.29 -18.31 19.96
CA ALA A 210 -18.73 -16.97 19.56
C ALA A 210 -18.66 -16.72 18.04
N TRP A 211 -17.91 -17.56 17.32
CA TRP A 211 -17.75 -17.49 15.86
C TRP A 211 -18.76 -18.38 15.11
N ARG A 212 -19.63 -19.12 15.81
CA ARG A 212 -20.64 -19.97 15.17
C ARG A 212 -21.69 -19.14 14.40
N ASP A 213 -22.46 -19.84 13.58
CA ASP A 213 -23.60 -19.27 12.86
C ASP A 213 -23.22 -18.22 11.82
N HIS A 214 -22.00 -18.36 11.23
CA HIS A 214 -21.56 -17.60 10.08
C HIS A 214 -21.36 -18.54 8.88
N ASP A 215 -21.71 -18.06 7.69
CA ASP A 215 -21.58 -18.79 6.44
C ASP A 215 -20.19 -18.60 5.81
N LEU A 216 -19.58 -17.46 6.06
CA LEU A 216 -18.29 -17.06 5.54
C LEU A 216 -17.41 -16.46 6.62
N ALA A 217 -16.16 -16.90 6.69
CA ALA A 217 -15.09 -16.21 7.43
C ALA A 217 -14.03 -15.69 6.48
N LEU A 218 -13.85 -14.38 6.44
CA LEU A 218 -12.78 -13.70 5.74
C LEU A 218 -11.67 -13.33 6.73
N LEU A 219 -10.51 -14.02 6.64
CA LEU A 219 -9.44 -13.92 7.63
C LEU A 219 -8.30 -13.05 7.09
N LEU A 220 -8.32 -11.76 7.43
CA LEU A 220 -7.35 -10.76 6.97
C LEU A 220 -6.09 -10.68 7.83
N ASP A 221 -6.12 -11.20 9.07
CA ASP A 221 -4.98 -11.21 10.00
C ASP A 221 -3.87 -12.19 9.65
N GLY A 222 -4.13 -13.09 8.73
CA GLY A 222 -3.17 -14.08 8.24
C GLY A 222 -2.76 -15.16 9.24
N SER A 223 -3.36 -15.24 10.44
CA SER A 223 -2.91 -16.14 11.51
C SER A 223 -3.45 -17.58 11.39
N LEU A 224 -2.63 -18.56 11.79
CA LEU A 224 -3.04 -19.96 11.92
C LEU A 224 -4.14 -20.12 12.97
N ARG A 225 -4.06 -19.35 14.08
CA ARG A 225 -5.03 -19.38 15.18
C ARG A 225 -6.42 -19.01 14.71
N SER A 226 -6.55 -17.97 13.89
CA SER A 226 -7.85 -17.55 13.34
C SER A 226 -8.45 -18.61 12.40
N ALA A 227 -7.61 -19.20 11.53
CA ALA A 227 -8.07 -20.29 10.65
C ALA A 227 -8.53 -21.50 11.47
N TYR A 228 -7.81 -21.89 12.52
CA TYR A 228 -8.20 -22.98 13.41
C TYR A 228 -9.51 -22.68 14.16
N ARG A 229 -9.69 -21.46 14.67
CA ARG A 229 -10.95 -21.04 15.31
C ARG A 229 -12.14 -21.13 14.35
N ALA A 230 -11.96 -20.69 13.10
CA ALA A 230 -13.02 -20.78 12.09
C ALA A 230 -13.41 -22.25 11.77
N VAL A 231 -12.44 -23.18 11.74
CA VAL A 231 -12.72 -24.62 11.64
C VAL A 231 -13.49 -25.14 12.87
N ARG A 232 -13.03 -24.78 14.06
CA ARG A 232 -13.71 -25.19 15.33
C ARG A 232 -15.12 -24.62 15.45
N ALA A 233 -15.36 -23.45 14.90
CA ALA A 233 -16.68 -22.81 14.81
C ALA A 233 -17.57 -23.46 13.73
N ARG A 234 -17.04 -24.37 12.92
CA ARG A 234 -17.72 -25.04 11.80
C ARG A 234 -18.20 -24.07 10.72
N ILE A 235 -17.50 -22.93 10.53
CA ILE A 235 -17.82 -22.01 9.45
C ILE A 235 -17.56 -22.72 8.12
N PRO A 236 -18.56 -22.85 7.22
CA PRO A 236 -18.45 -23.67 6.04
C PRO A 236 -17.43 -23.10 5.04
N ARG A 237 -17.38 -21.78 4.89
CA ARG A 237 -16.47 -21.12 3.96
C ARG A 237 -15.44 -20.26 4.67
N ARG A 238 -14.15 -20.52 4.45
CA ARG A 238 -13.01 -19.89 5.15
C ARG A 238 -11.97 -19.42 4.14
N VAL A 239 -11.90 -18.11 3.94
CA VAL A 239 -11.11 -17.45 2.89
C VAL A 239 -9.93 -16.70 3.51
N SER A 240 -8.74 -16.94 3.02
CA SER A 240 -7.52 -16.20 3.41
C SER A 240 -6.37 -16.45 2.46
N TRP A 241 -5.29 -15.70 2.61
CA TRP A 241 -4.02 -15.97 1.94
C TRP A 241 -3.42 -17.31 2.39
N ALA A 242 -3.02 -18.14 1.43
CA ALA A 242 -2.33 -19.39 1.69
C ALA A 242 -0.92 -19.14 2.22
N ARG A 243 -0.66 -19.60 3.46
CA ARG A 243 0.67 -19.53 4.10
C ARG A 243 0.90 -20.78 4.94
N GLY A 244 1.84 -21.63 4.50
CA GLY A 244 2.23 -22.82 5.25
C GLY A 244 1.05 -23.72 5.64
N ALA A 245 1.11 -24.32 6.82
CA ALA A 245 0.09 -25.22 7.35
C ALA A 245 -1.32 -24.61 7.47
N LYS A 246 -1.45 -23.29 7.58
CA LYS A 246 -2.74 -22.60 7.60
C LYS A 246 -3.60 -22.93 6.39
N SER A 247 -2.98 -23.15 5.22
CA SER A 247 -3.69 -23.45 3.97
C SER A 247 -4.58 -24.68 4.06
N MET A 248 -4.25 -25.66 4.91
CA MET A 248 -5.05 -26.87 5.12
C MET A 248 -6.35 -26.63 5.88
N LEU A 249 -6.42 -25.53 6.62
CA LEU A 249 -7.60 -25.14 7.42
C LEU A 249 -8.58 -24.25 6.62
N LEU A 250 -8.20 -23.81 5.45
CA LEU A 250 -9.00 -22.93 4.59
C LEU A 250 -9.76 -23.75 3.55
N THR A 251 -10.97 -23.31 3.24
CA THR A 251 -11.71 -23.84 2.08
C THR A 251 -11.25 -23.18 0.79
N ASP A 252 -10.97 -21.89 0.89
CA ASP A 252 -10.54 -21.03 -0.22
C ASP A 252 -9.20 -20.40 0.16
N ALA A 253 -8.11 -21.11 -0.10
CA ALA A 253 -6.75 -20.67 0.17
C ALA A 253 -6.16 -19.96 -1.05
N LEU A 254 -6.12 -18.63 -1.05
CA LEU A 254 -5.59 -17.84 -2.15
C LEU A 254 -4.08 -17.71 -2.02
N SER A 255 -3.34 -18.17 -3.03
CA SER A 255 -1.88 -17.99 -3.08
C SER A 255 -1.56 -16.55 -3.48
N PRO A 256 -0.88 -15.77 -2.63
CA PRO A 256 -0.54 -14.40 -2.97
C PRO A 256 0.42 -14.35 -4.16
N PRO A 257 0.33 -13.33 -5.01
CA PRO A 257 1.27 -13.15 -6.10
C PRO A 257 2.68 -12.94 -5.54
N ARG A 258 3.67 -13.45 -6.26
CA ARG A 258 5.08 -13.36 -5.87
C ARG A 258 5.86 -12.60 -6.92
N GLU A 259 6.76 -11.77 -6.45
CA GLU A 259 7.79 -11.19 -7.29
C GLU A 259 8.86 -12.26 -7.53
N LEU A 260 9.05 -12.61 -8.80
CA LEU A 260 10.00 -13.63 -9.24
C LEU A 260 11.01 -12.95 -10.16
N GLY A 261 12.28 -13.17 -9.91
CA GLY A 261 13.36 -12.56 -10.67
C GLY A 261 14.67 -12.58 -9.89
N LEU A 262 15.68 -11.97 -10.45
CA LEU A 262 16.90 -11.69 -9.69
C LEU A 262 16.51 -10.95 -8.42
N PRO A 263 17.23 -11.20 -7.30
CA PRO A 263 16.97 -10.47 -6.10
C PRO A 263 16.86 -8.99 -6.45
N ALA A 264 15.69 -8.41 -6.20
CA ALA A 264 15.54 -6.97 -6.32
C ALA A 264 16.68 -6.34 -5.53
N ILE A 265 17.32 -5.30 -6.08
CA ILE A 265 18.28 -4.48 -5.35
C ILE A 265 17.67 -4.24 -3.97
N GLY A 266 18.33 -4.70 -2.91
CA GLY A 266 17.78 -4.68 -1.57
C GLY A 266 17.10 -5.98 -1.09
N CYS A 267 17.50 -7.14 -1.57
CA CYS A 267 17.30 -8.37 -0.82
C CYS A 267 17.98 -8.21 0.52
N GLY A 268 17.21 -8.23 1.60
CA GLY A 268 17.71 -8.08 2.95
C GLY A 268 18.99 -8.89 3.18
N VAL A 269 19.76 -8.50 4.15
CA VAL A 269 21.05 -9.08 4.55
C VAL A 269 21.05 -10.62 4.63
N ARG A 270 19.87 -11.25 4.56
CA ARG A 270 19.65 -12.70 4.61
C ARG A 270 18.94 -13.28 3.38
N GLY A 271 19.08 -12.67 2.23
CA GLY A 271 18.90 -13.17 0.86
C GLY A 271 17.82 -14.22 0.55
N SER A 272 17.41 -14.24 -0.68
CA SER A 272 16.92 -15.35 -1.51
C SER A 272 15.54 -15.98 -1.31
N ALA A 273 14.70 -15.59 -0.36
CA ALA A 273 13.30 -16.04 -0.36
C ALA A 273 12.49 -15.28 -1.43
N PRO A 274 11.63 -15.97 -2.22
CA PRO A 274 10.75 -15.28 -3.16
C PRO A 274 9.87 -14.30 -2.37
N ARG A 275 9.98 -13.01 -2.69
CA ARG A 275 9.20 -11.96 -2.05
C ARG A 275 7.76 -11.99 -2.55
N TRP A 276 6.83 -11.63 -1.67
CA TRP A 276 5.49 -11.29 -2.09
C TRP A 276 5.56 -10.07 -2.98
N LEU A 277 4.74 -10.04 -4.04
CA LEU A 277 4.63 -8.85 -4.87
C LEU A 277 4.25 -7.66 -4.00
N ALA A 278 5.09 -6.63 -4.04
CA ALA A 278 4.85 -5.40 -3.28
C ALA A 278 3.65 -4.66 -3.87
N ARG A 279 2.60 -4.49 -3.08
CA ARG A 279 1.37 -3.80 -3.45
C ARG A 279 0.62 -3.33 -2.22
N PRO A 280 -0.25 -2.33 -2.34
CA PRO A 280 -1.05 -1.83 -1.22
C PRO A 280 -1.90 -2.93 -0.58
N PHE A 281 -2.10 -2.83 0.73
CA PHE A 281 -2.83 -3.86 1.48
C PHE A 281 -4.32 -3.91 1.11
N ASP A 282 -4.96 -2.78 0.86
CA ASP A 282 -6.35 -2.69 0.38
C ASP A 282 -6.59 -3.45 -0.93
N VAL A 283 -5.58 -3.45 -1.81
CA VAL A 283 -5.58 -4.26 -3.02
C VAL A 283 -5.64 -5.75 -2.67
N SER A 284 -4.83 -6.17 -1.70
CA SER A 284 -4.82 -7.54 -1.20
C SER A 284 -6.14 -7.92 -0.52
N VAL A 285 -6.74 -6.98 0.22
CA VAL A 285 -8.10 -7.12 0.81
C VAL A 285 -9.14 -7.29 -0.30
N GLY A 286 -9.08 -6.46 -1.34
CA GLY A 286 -9.99 -6.54 -2.50
C GLY A 286 -9.95 -7.89 -3.21
N GLU A 287 -8.77 -8.48 -3.38
CA GLU A 287 -8.66 -9.83 -3.98
C GLU A 287 -9.25 -10.92 -3.09
N LEU A 288 -8.99 -10.89 -1.79
CA LEU A 288 -9.59 -11.84 -0.86
C LEU A 288 -11.11 -11.68 -0.82
N ALA A 289 -11.61 -10.45 -0.83
CA ALA A 289 -13.04 -10.16 -0.88
C ALA A 289 -13.67 -10.69 -2.18
N SER A 290 -13.06 -10.43 -3.33
CA SER A 290 -13.51 -10.97 -4.63
C SER A 290 -13.49 -12.48 -4.65
N ALA A 291 -12.45 -13.11 -4.09
CA ALA A 291 -12.38 -14.55 -3.95
C ALA A 291 -13.47 -15.12 -3.02
N ALA A 292 -13.89 -14.34 -2.04
CA ALA A 292 -15.00 -14.66 -1.15
C ALA A 292 -16.39 -14.46 -1.82
N GLY A 293 -16.44 -13.93 -3.04
CA GLY A 293 -17.68 -13.57 -3.74
C GLY A 293 -18.23 -12.21 -3.32
N LEU A 294 -17.42 -11.43 -2.55
CA LEU A 294 -17.74 -10.06 -2.19
C LEU A 294 -17.24 -9.15 -3.31
N LYS A 295 -18.14 -8.40 -3.92
CA LYS A 295 -17.76 -7.33 -4.85
C LYS A 295 -17.62 -6.04 -4.06
N ILE A 296 -16.42 -5.47 -4.07
CA ILE A 296 -16.15 -4.18 -3.42
C ILE A 296 -15.73 -3.15 -4.47
N THR A 297 -16.09 -1.89 -4.24
CA THR A 297 -15.52 -0.79 -4.98
C THR A 297 -14.08 -0.58 -4.55
N HIS A 298 -13.17 -0.48 -5.51
CA HIS A 298 -11.77 -0.13 -5.23
C HIS A 298 -11.61 1.39 -5.06
N GLU A 299 -12.37 1.95 -4.13
CA GLU A 299 -12.20 3.34 -3.72
C GLU A 299 -11.17 3.46 -2.61
N ALA A 300 -10.58 4.64 -2.47
CA ALA A 300 -9.69 4.92 -1.36
C ALA A 300 -10.44 4.85 -0.02
N PRO A 301 -9.77 4.43 1.06
CA PRO A 301 -10.32 4.53 2.42
C PRO A 301 -10.76 5.97 2.73
N ARG A 302 -11.92 6.11 3.38
CA ARG A 302 -12.46 7.40 3.82
C ARG A 302 -12.86 7.31 5.28
N LEU A 303 -12.41 8.27 6.06
CA LEU A 303 -12.78 8.41 7.46
C LEU A 303 -13.31 9.82 7.72
N SER A 304 -14.14 9.94 8.74
CA SER A 304 -14.60 11.21 9.29
C SER A 304 -14.06 11.40 10.70
N VAL A 305 -13.91 12.63 11.10
CA VAL A 305 -13.49 12.98 12.46
C VAL A 305 -14.72 13.11 13.34
N SER A 306 -14.69 12.52 14.53
CA SER A 306 -15.75 12.68 15.54
C SER A 306 -15.78 14.10 16.10
N GLU A 307 -16.92 14.52 16.63
CA GLU A 307 -17.05 15.82 17.31
C GLU A 307 -16.10 15.90 18.53
N ALA A 308 -15.96 14.82 19.27
CA ALA A 308 -15.00 14.72 20.38
C ALA A 308 -13.55 14.90 19.90
N GLY A 309 -13.20 14.33 18.74
CA GLY A 309 -11.87 14.49 18.13
C GLY A 309 -11.59 15.95 17.73
N ARG A 310 -12.57 16.63 17.14
CA ARG A 310 -12.46 18.07 16.82
C ARG A 310 -12.29 18.93 18.07
N ALA A 311 -13.11 18.70 19.09
CA ALA A 311 -13.04 19.44 20.36
C ALA A 311 -11.68 19.26 21.05
N SER A 312 -11.18 18.01 21.08
CA SER A 312 -9.86 17.70 21.63
C SER A 312 -8.74 18.40 20.84
N ALA A 313 -8.80 18.39 19.52
CA ALA A 313 -7.82 19.05 18.67
C ALA A 313 -7.81 20.57 18.90
N GLU A 314 -8.96 21.23 18.96
CA GLU A 314 -9.03 22.69 19.24
C GLU A 314 -8.43 23.03 20.61
N SER A 315 -8.63 22.22 21.63
CA SER A 315 -7.97 22.38 22.94
C SER A 315 -6.45 22.29 22.83
N LEU A 316 -5.95 21.28 22.14
CA LEU A 316 -4.50 21.09 21.94
C LEU A 316 -3.88 22.22 21.12
N LEU A 317 -4.54 22.68 20.06
CA LEU A 317 -4.10 23.79 19.21
C LEU A 317 -4.04 25.10 20.03
N SER A 318 -5.07 25.38 20.80
CA SER A 318 -5.10 26.56 21.69
C SER A 318 -3.93 26.54 22.71
N CYS A 319 -3.68 25.39 23.35
CA CYS A 319 -2.56 25.24 24.28
C CYS A 319 -1.19 25.41 23.60
N ALA A 320 -1.10 25.03 22.32
CA ALA A 320 0.12 25.17 21.53
C ALA A 320 0.30 26.58 20.91
N GLY A 321 -0.69 27.49 21.09
CA GLY A 321 -0.67 28.83 20.55
C GLY A 321 -0.95 28.90 19.04
N VAL A 322 -1.60 27.89 18.44
CA VAL A 322 -2.03 27.89 17.05
C VAL A 322 -3.44 28.49 16.93
N GLY A 323 -3.56 29.55 16.16
CA GLY A 323 -4.81 30.29 16.00
C GLY A 323 -5.90 29.53 15.26
N THR A 324 -7.17 29.94 15.48
CA THR A 324 -8.31 29.40 14.73
C THR A 324 -8.13 29.70 13.24
N GLY A 325 -8.12 28.63 12.39
CA GLY A 325 -7.93 28.75 10.95
C GLY A 325 -6.46 28.90 10.51
N GLU A 326 -5.52 29.00 11.43
CA GLU A 326 -4.09 28.99 11.11
C GLU A 326 -3.63 27.61 10.60
N SER A 327 -2.89 27.60 9.49
CA SER A 327 -2.31 26.38 8.93
C SER A 327 -1.03 26.00 9.70
N PHE A 328 -0.81 24.74 9.90
CA PHE A 328 0.38 24.19 10.57
C PHE A 328 0.81 22.84 10.01
N VAL A 329 2.06 22.45 10.26
CA VAL A 329 2.53 21.10 9.97
C VAL A 329 2.39 20.25 11.22
N LEU A 330 1.69 19.12 11.10
CA LEU A 330 1.66 18.11 12.15
C LEU A 330 2.81 17.10 11.95
N VAL A 331 3.55 16.81 12.99
CA VAL A 331 4.62 15.80 12.97
C VAL A 331 4.24 14.65 13.90
N ALA A 332 3.82 13.54 13.33
CA ALA A 332 3.64 12.30 14.08
C ALA A 332 5.01 11.60 14.15
N ALA A 333 5.78 11.98 15.17
CA ALA A 333 7.16 11.54 15.34
C ALA A 333 7.29 10.10 15.86
N GLY A 334 6.18 9.51 16.34
CA GLY A 334 6.13 8.20 16.97
C GLY A 334 6.45 7.03 16.06
N GLY A 335 6.46 5.88 16.67
CA GLY A 335 6.67 4.58 16.05
C GLY A 335 7.08 3.57 17.11
N ARG A 336 6.74 2.30 16.88
CA ARG A 336 7.03 1.23 17.85
C ARG A 336 8.51 1.26 18.27
N PRO A 337 8.82 1.25 19.58
CA PRO A 337 10.19 1.27 20.08
C PRO A 337 11.06 0.17 19.47
N GLY A 338 12.26 0.53 19.02
CA GLY A 338 13.20 -0.39 18.39
C GLY A 338 12.85 -0.83 16.97
N SER A 339 11.75 -0.34 16.39
CA SER A 339 11.41 -0.64 15.00
C SER A 339 12.29 0.12 14.03
N ALA A 340 12.80 -0.59 13.01
CA ALA A 340 13.54 0.02 11.92
C ALA A 340 12.68 0.98 11.06
N LYS A 341 11.37 0.96 11.18
CA LYS A 341 10.46 1.92 10.52
C LYS A 341 10.42 3.28 11.21
N ARG A 342 10.82 3.37 12.48
CA ARG A 342 10.82 4.62 13.23
C ARG A 342 11.99 5.50 12.79
N ALA A 343 11.69 6.64 12.16
CA ALA A 343 12.73 7.58 11.76
C ALA A 343 13.52 8.07 13.00
N PRO A 344 14.85 8.08 12.97
CA PRO A 344 15.66 8.60 14.08
C PRO A 344 15.30 10.05 14.43
N ALA A 345 15.38 10.40 15.72
CA ALA A 345 15.11 11.76 16.19
C ALA A 345 15.98 12.80 15.45
N ALA A 346 17.25 12.50 15.24
CA ALA A 346 18.17 13.36 14.49
C ALA A 346 17.70 13.62 13.05
N THR A 347 17.14 12.59 12.37
CA THR A 347 16.59 12.76 11.01
C THR A 347 15.39 13.69 11.02
N ILE A 348 14.43 13.47 11.93
CA ILE A 348 13.25 14.33 12.06
C ILE A 348 13.69 15.76 12.38
N ARG A 349 14.61 15.94 13.33
CA ARG A 349 15.16 17.24 13.69
C ARG A 349 15.76 17.96 12.50
N ALA A 350 16.59 17.28 11.70
CA ALA A 350 17.21 17.88 10.52
C ALA A 350 16.15 18.31 9.46
N VAL A 351 15.03 17.58 9.34
CA VAL A 351 13.89 18.00 8.49
C VAL A 351 13.24 19.26 9.05
N LEU A 352 13.01 19.32 10.37
CA LEU A 352 12.41 20.48 11.02
C LEU A 352 13.27 21.73 10.88
N ASP A 353 14.58 21.61 11.09
CA ASP A 353 15.53 22.71 10.93
C ASP A 353 15.56 23.21 9.47
N ALA A 354 15.49 22.30 8.49
CA ALA A 354 15.41 22.66 7.08
C ALA A 354 14.08 23.35 6.75
N PHE A 355 12.95 22.80 7.18
CA PHE A 355 11.63 23.38 6.96
C PHE A 355 11.48 24.77 7.58
N ARG A 356 11.98 24.97 8.83
CA ARG A 356 11.89 26.25 9.52
C ARG A 356 12.73 27.37 8.89
N ARG A 357 13.71 27.04 8.07
CA ARG A 357 14.44 28.05 7.25
C ARG A 357 13.62 28.54 6.05
N GLU A 358 12.72 27.69 5.53
CA GLU A 358 11.94 27.94 4.32
C GLU A 358 10.52 28.45 4.62
N SER A 359 9.97 28.13 5.82
CA SER A 359 8.56 28.41 6.15
C SER A 359 8.39 28.93 7.58
N PRO A 360 7.58 30.00 7.77
CA PRO A 360 7.22 30.50 9.09
C PRO A 360 6.08 29.70 9.76
N LEU A 361 5.45 28.75 9.08
CA LEU A 361 4.29 28.02 9.58
C LEU A 361 4.61 27.29 10.89
N PRO A 362 3.71 27.27 11.87
CA PRO A 362 3.86 26.49 13.09
C PRO A 362 4.02 25.00 12.79
N VAL A 363 4.79 24.33 13.65
CA VAL A 363 4.97 22.88 13.61
C VAL A 363 4.56 22.31 14.96
N LEU A 364 3.71 21.30 14.95
CA LEU A 364 3.25 20.60 16.14
C LEU A 364 3.75 19.18 16.15
N LEU A 365 4.47 18.82 17.22
CA LEU A 365 4.93 17.45 17.46
C LEU A 365 3.91 16.68 18.27
N THR A 366 3.69 15.42 17.92
CA THR A 366 2.90 14.48 18.71
C THR A 366 3.44 13.06 18.58
N CYS A 367 3.05 12.19 19.51
CA CYS A 367 3.29 10.75 19.45
C CYS A 367 2.07 9.99 19.98
N GLY A 368 2.01 8.70 19.68
CA GLY A 368 1.00 7.80 20.26
C GLY A 368 1.38 7.34 21.67
N PRO A 369 0.45 6.69 22.41
CA PRO A 369 0.73 6.10 23.70
C PRO A 369 1.84 5.04 23.62
N GLY A 370 2.84 5.13 24.52
CA GLY A 370 4.00 4.25 24.58
C GLY A 370 5.15 4.66 23.65
N GLU A 371 5.08 5.85 23.05
CA GLU A 371 6.10 6.40 22.15
C GLU A 371 6.79 7.64 22.73
N GLU A 372 6.52 7.98 23.99
CA GLU A 372 6.95 9.21 24.70
C GLU A 372 8.46 9.38 24.72
N GLU A 373 9.20 8.27 24.83
CA GLU A 373 10.67 8.28 24.82
C GLU A 373 11.21 8.95 23.56
N HIS A 374 10.61 8.65 22.41
CA HIS A 374 11.07 9.23 21.14
C HIS A 374 10.78 10.71 21.02
N LEU A 375 9.64 11.16 21.52
CA LEU A 375 9.32 12.59 21.61
C LEU A 375 10.28 13.31 22.57
N ALA A 376 10.63 12.68 23.70
CA ALA A 376 11.61 13.20 24.62
C ALA A 376 12.99 13.35 23.98
N LEU A 377 13.43 12.37 23.16
CA LEU A 377 14.70 12.45 22.41
C LEU A 377 14.72 13.64 21.44
N LEU A 378 13.60 13.91 20.75
CA LEU A 378 13.49 15.09 19.87
C LEU A 378 13.63 16.41 20.62
N LYS A 379 13.23 16.45 21.90
CA LYS A 379 13.25 17.65 22.75
C LYS A 379 14.58 17.87 23.46
N GLN A 380 15.44 16.85 23.61
CA GLN A 380 16.70 16.93 24.39
C GLN A 380 17.65 18.01 23.89
N GLU A 381 17.72 18.23 22.58
CA GLU A 381 18.60 19.25 21.99
C GLU A 381 17.92 20.63 21.82
N GLY A 382 16.73 20.80 22.43
CA GLY A 382 15.85 21.95 22.22
C GLY A 382 15.12 21.87 20.88
N LEU A 383 13.91 22.44 20.80
CA LEU A 383 13.14 22.50 19.56
C LEU A 383 13.49 23.78 18.79
N PRO A 384 13.46 23.77 17.43
CA PRO A 384 13.57 24.99 16.65
C PRO A 384 12.45 25.99 17.00
N SER A 385 12.69 27.28 16.79
CA SER A 385 11.65 28.30 16.98
C SER A 385 10.43 28.00 16.12
N GLY A 386 9.23 28.12 16.70
CA GLY A 386 7.96 27.82 16.03
C GLY A 386 7.63 26.32 15.94
N VAL A 387 8.35 25.49 16.68
CA VAL A 387 8.02 24.07 16.89
C VAL A 387 7.54 23.88 18.32
N SER A 388 6.32 23.41 18.48
CA SER A 388 5.67 23.12 19.77
C SER A 388 5.38 21.63 19.90
N ASP A 389 5.16 21.19 21.13
CA ASP A 389 4.85 19.80 21.49
C ASP A 389 3.44 19.76 22.10
N CYS A 390 2.55 18.96 21.54
CA CYS A 390 1.23 18.67 22.11
C CYS A 390 1.16 17.31 22.84
N GLY A 391 2.31 16.68 23.07
CA GLY A 391 2.41 15.46 23.87
C GLY A 391 1.84 14.21 23.20
N VAL A 392 1.32 13.34 24.05
CA VAL A 392 0.70 12.07 23.62
C VAL A 392 -0.73 12.33 23.17
N THR A 393 -1.06 11.88 21.97
CA THR A 393 -2.42 11.94 21.43
C THR A 393 -3.00 10.54 21.27
N ASP A 394 -4.25 10.38 21.60
CA ASP A 394 -5.01 9.21 21.20
C ASP A 394 -5.46 9.34 19.74
N LEU A 395 -6.16 8.33 19.23
CA LEU A 395 -6.58 8.30 17.84
C LEU A 395 -7.58 9.40 17.49
N GLU A 396 -8.49 9.76 18.41
CA GLU A 396 -9.51 10.79 18.18
C GLU A 396 -8.86 12.17 18.10
N SER A 397 -8.01 12.49 19.06
CA SER A 397 -7.24 13.74 19.07
C SER A 397 -6.32 13.86 17.84
N LEU A 398 -5.64 12.77 17.48
CA LEU A 398 -4.80 12.73 16.28
C LEU A 398 -5.62 12.97 15.01
N SER A 399 -6.82 12.37 14.92
CA SER A 399 -7.70 12.57 13.76
C SER A 399 -8.16 14.02 13.64
N GLY A 400 -8.53 14.65 14.77
CA GLY A 400 -8.90 16.06 14.81
C GLY A 400 -7.74 17.01 14.43
N LEU A 401 -6.54 16.75 14.95
CA LEU A 401 -5.33 17.49 14.56
C LEU A 401 -5.02 17.33 13.07
N LEU A 402 -5.15 16.12 12.52
CA LEU A 402 -4.97 15.87 11.09
C LEU A 402 -5.99 16.62 10.23
N GLU A 403 -7.27 16.66 10.64
CA GLU A 403 -8.32 17.41 9.91
C GLU A 403 -7.98 18.89 9.79
N ARG A 404 -7.30 19.47 10.78
CA ARG A 404 -6.88 20.86 10.85
C ARG A 404 -5.52 21.14 10.20
N ALA A 405 -4.63 20.14 10.17
CA ALA A 405 -3.28 20.31 9.66
C ALA A 405 -3.23 20.61 8.16
N GLY A 406 -2.35 21.49 7.73
CA GLY A 406 -2.05 21.72 6.32
C GLY A 406 -1.32 20.53 5.69
N ALA A 407 -0.40 19.91 6.43
CA ALA A 407 0.31 18.70 6.02
C ALA A 407 0.78 17.89 7.23
N LEU A 408 0.96 16.58 7.01
CA LEU A 408 1.57 15.65 7.98
C LEU A 408 3.01 15.33 7.57
N LEU A 409 3.93 15.32 8.53
CA LEU A 409 5.24 14.65 8.43
C LEU A 409 5.23 13.42 9.32
N THR A 410 5.54 12.25 8.77
CA THR A 410 5.58 11.00 9.53
C THR A 410 6.50 9.97 8.88
N ALA A 411 6.75 8.86 9.58
CA ALA A 411 7.36 7.68 8.98
C ALA A 411 6.28 6.76 8.34
N ASP A 412 6.68 5.61 7.77
CA ASP A 412 5.76 4.61 7.22
C ASP A 412 5.02 3.87 8.36
N SER A 413 4.03 4.54 8.95
CA SER A 413 3.30 4.12 10.15
C SER A 413 1.79 4.43 10.05
N GLY A 414 1.03 4.10 11.09
CA GLY A 414 -0.42 4.30 11.13
C GLY A 414 -0.91 5.70 10.76
N PRO A 415 -0.32 6.79 11.28
CA PRO A 415 -0.72 8.16 10.99
C PRO A 415 -0.76 8.53 9.50
N ARG A 416 0.12 7.98 8.66
CA ARG A 416 0.06 8.23 7.20
C ARG A 416 -1.24 7.74 6.57
N HIS A 417 -1.70 6.55 6.98
CA HIS A 417 -2.94 5.96 6.47
C HIS A 417 -4.17 6.71 6.98
N LEU A 418 -4.09 7.20 8.21
CA LEU A 418 -5.12 8.04 8.80
C LEU A 418 -5.23 9.37 8.05
N ALA A 419 -4.10 10.04 7.80
CA ALA A 419 -4.07 11.28 7.01
C ALA A 419 -4.64 11.05 5.60
N ALA A 420 -4.23 9.97 4.93
CA ALA A 420 -4.74 9.62 3.61
C ALA A 420 -6.26 9.39 3.62
N ALA A 421 -6.79 8.68 4.60
CA ALA A 421 -8.23 8.41 4.73
C ALA A 421 -9.05 9.65 5.09
N LEU A 422 -8.43 10.65 5.71
CA LEU A 422 -9.01 11.98 5.98
C LEU A 422 -8.79 12.98 4.84
N GLY A 423 -8.17 12.56 3.73
CA GLY A 423 -7.89 13.42 2.58
C GLY A 423 -6.80 14.47 2.85
N ARG A 424 -5.88 14.24 3.82
CA ARG A 424 -4.85 15.20 4.20
C ARG A 424 -3.50 14.92 3.55
N PRO A 425 -2.81 15.95 3.03
CA PRO A 425 -1.48 15.81 2.46
C PRO A 425 -0.47 15.28 3.48
N ALA A 426 0.48 14.45 3.02
CA ALA A 426 1.50 13.92 3.90
C ALA A 426 2.86 13.80 3.21
N VAL A 427 3.93 14.06 3.96
CA VAL A 427 5.30 13.66 3.61
C VAL A 427 5.69 12.48 4.49
N VAL A 428 6.09 11.39 3.86
CA VAL A 428 6.45 10.16 4.56
C VAL A 428 7.93 9.87 4.41
N LEU A 429 8.63 9.80 5.54
CA LEU A 429 10.01 9.35 5.62
C LEU A 429 10.03 7.82 5.51
N HIS A 430 10.48 7.32 4.38
CA HIS A 430 10.52 5.88 4.12
C HIS A 430 11.92 5.33 4.38
N GLY A 431 11.99 4.34 5.27
CA GLY A 431 13.21 3.62 5.61
C GLY A 431 13.23 2.19 5.01
N PRO A 432 13.08 1.15 5.83
CA PRO A 432 13.33 -0.24 5.44
C PRO A 432 12.25 -0.87 4.56
N THR A 433 11.08 -0.23 4.41
CA THR A 433 9.93 -0.81 3.70
C THR A 433 9.86 -0.37 2.24
N ASP A 434 9.21 -1.19 1.41
CA ASP A 434 8.92 -0.84 0.03
C ASP A 434 7.65 0.04 -0.02
N PRO A 435 7.73 1.27 -0.55
CA PRO A 435 6.58 2.18 -0.64
C PRO A 435 5.37 1.58 -1.36
N ARG A 436 5.59 0.65 -2.29
CA ARG A 436 4.52 -0.03 -3.02
C ARG A 436 3.57 -0.81 -2.12
N HIS A 437 4.02 -1.27 -0.93
CA HIS A 437 3.16 -1.96 0.04
C HIS A 437 2.17 -1.03 0.72
N SER A 438 2.54 0.21 0.90
CA SER A 438 1.73 1.14 1.67
C SER A 438 0.66 1.85 0.83
N GLY A 439 0.88 1.96 -0.47
CA GLY A 439 -0.04 2.65 -1.39
C GLY A 439 -0.15 4.15 -1.13
N VAL A 440 -0.74 4.84 -2.09
CA VAL A 440 -1.15 6.25 -1.97
C VAL A 440 -2.67 6.24 -2.02
N ASN A 441 -3.34 6.45 -0.89
CA ASN A 441 -4.79 6.30 -0.79
C ASN A 441 -5.45 7.68 -0.67
N GLY A 442 -6.00 8.23 -1.76
CA GLY A 442 -6.93 9.37 -1.78
C GLY A 442 -6.34 10.75 -1.50
N ALA A 443 -5.18 10.87 -0.86
CA ALA A 443 -4.54 12.14 -0.54
C ALA A 443 -3.20 12.28 -1.27
N VAL A 444 -2.72 13.52 -1.41
CA VAL A 444 -1.38 13.78 -1.94
C VAL A 444 -0.34 13.33 -0.93
N VAL A 445 0.25 12.16 -1.13
CA VAL A 445 1.32 11.63 -0.29
C VAL A 445 2.64 11.70 -1.06
N LYS A 446 3.60 12.43 -0.52
CA LYS A 446 4.97 12.48 -1.02
C LYS A 446 5.86 11.57 -0.20
N VAL A 447 6.65 10.73 -0.87
CA VAL A 447 7.56 9.78 -0.22
C VAL A 447 9.00 10.28 -0.32
N SER A 448 9.59 10.60 0.81
CA SER A 448 11.01 10.84 0.93
C SER A 448 11.71 9.52 1.25
N ARG A 449 12.55 9.03 0.33
CA ARG A 449 13.30 7.78 0.47
C ARG A 449 14.74 7.96 0.02
N ILE A 450 15.64 7.30 0.72
CA ILE A 450 17.06 7.17 0.35
C ILE A 450 17.27 5.75 -0.17
N GLU A 451 17.83 5.64 -1.36
CA GLU A 451 18.24 4.35 -1.91
C GLU A 451 19.54 3.91 -1.23
N VAL A 452 19.48 2.76 -0.58
CA VAL A 452 20.61 2.10 0.08
C VAL A 452 20.71 0.66 -0.41
N GLU A 453 21.92 0.09 -0.40
CA GLU A 453 22.18 -1.24 -0.92
C GLU A 453 21.33 -2.32 -0.23
N CYS A 454 21.12 -2.22 1.08
CA CYS A 454 20.29 -3.15 1.87
C CYS A 454 18.77 -2.90 1.73
N GLY A 455 18.32 -1.83 1.06
CA GLY A 455 16.91 -1.43 1.02
C GLY A 455 16.17 -1.83 -0.28
N PRO A 456 14.87 -2.12 -0.19
CA PRO A 456 14.05 -2.30 1.01
C PRO A 456 14.29 -3.66 1.67
N CYS A 457 14.68 -3.68 2.95
CA CYS A 457 15.01 -4.91 3.66
C CYS A 457 13.81 -5.54 4.39
N HIS A 458 12.79 -4.77 4.73
CA HIS A 458 11.62 -5.17 5.52
C HIS A 458 11.93 -5.75 6.90
N GLU A 459 13.13 -5.51 7.42
CA GLU A 459 13.53 -5.97 8.75
C GLU A 459 12.79 -5.18 9.83
N GLU A 460 12.39 -5.86 10.90
CA GLU A 460 11.74 -5.22 12.04
C GLU A 460 12.72 -4.35 12.83
N ARG A 461 13.99 -4.77 12.90
CA ARG A 461 15.10 -4.05 13.52
C ARG A 461 16.24 -4.00 12.53
N CYS A 462 16.94 -2.88 12.47
CA CYS A 462 18.12 -2.77 11.62
C CYS A 462 19.21 -3.74 12.09
N PRO A 463 19.66 -4.69 11.24
CA PRO A 463 20.69 -5.64 11.62
C PRO A 463 22.11 -5.10 11.43
N LEU A 464 22.26 -3.92 10.82
CA LEU A 464 23.53 -3.28 10.54
C LEU A 464 23.99 -2.42 11.72
N SER A 465 25.28 -2.11 11.80
CA SER A 465 25.90 -1.32 12.86
C SER A 465 26.81 -0.23 12.27
N GLY A 466 27.32 0.66 13.10
CA GLY A 466 28.17 1.77 12.65
C GLY A 466 27.44 2.70 11.69
N ASP A 467 28.13 3.21 10.68
CA ASP A 467 27.61 4.17 9.70
C ASP A 467 26.52 3.59 8.80
N GLU A 468 26.44 2.27 8.69
CA GLU A 468 25.38 1.59 7.92
C GLU A 468 24.08 1.45 8.73
N HIS A 469 24.12 1.62 10.05
CA HIS A 469 22.94 1.51 10.91
C HIS A 469 21.91 2.58 10.54
N MET A 470 20.71 2.15 10.13
CA MET A 470 19.64 3.06 9.73
C MET A 470 20.02 4.06 8.61
N ALA A 471 21.00 3.74 7.77
CA ALA A 471 21.43 4.59 6.65
C ALA A 471 20.28 4.98 5.70
N CYS A 472 19.23 4.15 5.63
CA CYS A 472 18.00 4.47 4.91
C CYS A 472 17.24 5.70 5.48
N PHE A 473 17.64 6.21 6.66
CA PHE A 473 17.18 7.47 7.26
C PHE A 473 18.29 8.53 7.34
N GLY A 474 19.27 8.47 6.47
CA GLY A 474 20.41 9.39 6.44
C GLY A 474 20.06 10.86 6.18
N PRO A 475 21.08 11.74 6.16
CA PRO A 475 20.89 13.21 6.12
C PRO A 475 20.16 13.73 4.88
N SER A 476 20.19 13.00 3.76
CA SER A 476 19.54 13.41 2.50
C SER A 476 18.01 13.55 2.61
N HIS A 477 17.39 13.04 3.67
CA HIS A 477 15.97 13.29 3.94
C HIS A 477 15.67 14.74 4.26
N SER A 478 16.58 15.48 4.94
CA SER A 478 16.29 16.80 5.51
C SER A 478 15.81 17.80 4.47
N GLY A 479 16.61 18.13 3.48
CA GLY A 479 16.23 19.08 2.43
C GLY A 479 15.09 18.58 1.55
N ARG A 480 15.10 17.27 1.18
CA ARG A 480 14.06 16.69 0.34
C ARG A 480 12.67 16.71 1.01
N ALA A 481 12.58 16.30 2.28
CA ALA A 481 11.29 16.27 2.99
C ALA A 481 10.79 17.69 3.29
N ALA A 482 11.69 18.62 3.65
CA ALA A 482 11.34 20.02 3.83
C ALA A 482 10.78 20.66 2.55
N ALA A 483 11.44 20.46 1.41
CA ALA A 483 10.93 20.94 0.12
C ALA A 483 9.56 20.34 -0.23
N MET A 484 9.36 19.02 0.01
CA MET A 484 8.08 18.36 -0.20
C MET A 484 6.97 18.94 0.69
N LEU A 485 7.28 19.31 1.94
CA LEU A 485 6.32 19.98 2.83
C LEU A 485 5.95 21.37 2.28
N CYS A 486 6.93 22.18 1.87
CA CYS A 486 6.67 23.49 1.28
C CYS A 486 5.78 23.39 0.03
N GLU A 487 6.06 22.42 -0.85
CA GLU A 487 5.23 22.20 -2.05
C GLU A 487 3.79 21.76 -1.76
N LEU A 488 3.54 21.04 -0.64
CA LEU A 488 2.19 20.64 -0.23
C LEU A 488 1.41 21.76 0.43
N LEU A 489 2.10 22.79 0.94
CA LEU A 489 1.55 23.90 1.68
C LEU A 489 1.41 25.18 0.83
N ALA A 490 1.98 25.19 -0.38
CA ALA A 490 1.84 26.26 -1.35
C ALA A 490 0.48 26.18 -2.06
#